data_e2f5e8809e613434e9eb48b087620902
#
_entry.id   e2f5e8809e613434e9eb48b087620902
#
_cell.length_a   1.000
_cell.length_b   1.000
_cell.length_c   1.000
_cell.angle_alpha   90.00
_cell.angle_beta   90.00
_cell.angle_gamma   90.00
#
_symmetry.space_group_name_H-M   'P 1'
#
loop_
_entity.id
_entity.type
_entity.pdbx_description
1 polymer ?
#
loop_
_entity_poly.entity_id
_entity_poly.type
_entity_poly.pdbx_seq_one_letter_code
_entity_poly.pdbx_strand_id
1 'polypeptide(L)'
;MGKDIWKPGTVIYPVPAVMVSCGDMEHKNIITVAWTGTINSDPAMTYVSIRPSRHSYDIIKEKGEFVINLVTEKLAYACDFCGVRSGRDMDKFEVMHLTAKKGEKVDAPIIYESPVNIECKVKQIIPLGTHDMFLAEVVSVQVSDEFLDETGKFHFDKAKPICYSHGAYYGLGKKLGTFGYSVKKKEETKPAKAAKKSPAKKTAAKKPATKKKTKK
;
A
#
# COMPACT_ATOMS: atom_id res chain seq x y z
N MET A 1 -9.05 2.08 -34.30
CA MET A 1 -9.71 2.22 -32.98
C MET A 1 -10.37 3.60 -32.95
N GLY A 2 -11.69 3.67 -32.65
CA GLY A 2 -12.41 4.91 -32.41
C GLY A 2 -12.35 5.32 -30.92
N LYS A 3 -12.71 6.56 -30.62
CA LYS A 3 -12.90 7.08 -29.27
C LYS A 3 -14.24 7.79 -29.22
N ASP A 4 -15.02 7.51 -28.18
CA ASP A 4 -16.25 8.21 -27.90
C ASP A 4 -16.00 9.42 -27.01
N ILE A 5 -16.77 10.49 -27.23
CA ILE A 5 -16.69 11.71 -26.42
C ILE A 5 -17.72 11.61 -25.30
N TRP A 6 -17.24 11.60 -24.07
CA TRP A 6 -18.08 11.58 -22.88
C TRP A 6 -18.25 12.97 -22.27
N LYS A 7 -19.29 13.12 -21.47
CA LYS A 7 -19.43 14.31 -20.61
C LYS A 7 -18.28 14.37 -19.61
N PRO A 8 -17.88 15.58 -19.17
CA PRO A 8 -16.89 15.72 -18.10
C PRO A 8 -17.24 14.89 -16.87
N GLY A 9 -16.28 14.17 -16.35
CA GLY A 9 -16.45 13.27 -15.20
C GLY A 9 -15.13 12.88 -14.54
N THR A 10 -15.21 12.25 -13.35
CA THR A 10 -14.06 11.81 -12.57
C THR A 10 -13.61 10.44 -13.05
N VAL A 11 -12.63 10.39 -13.95
CA VAL A 11 -12.15 9.14 -14.57
C VAL A 11 -10.65 8.90 -14.39
N ILE A 12 -10.01 9.60 -13.44
CA ILE A 12 -8.62 9.33 -13.06
C ILE A 12 -8.60 8.11 -12.15
N TYR A 13 -8.34 6.95 -12.71
CA TYR A 13 -8.29 5.66 -12.03
C TYR A 13 -7.09 4.84 -12.50
N PRO A 14 -6.57 3.89 -11.68
CA PRO A 14 -6.97 3.64 -10.29
C PRO A 14 -6.44 4.73 -9.33
N VAL A 15 -7.13 4.90 -8.20
CA VAL A 15 -6.71 5.79 -7.11
C VAL A 15 -6.53 4.97 -5.83
N PRO A 16 -5.77 5.45 -4.83
CA PRO A 16 -5.72 4.77 -3.54
C PRO A 16 -7.11 4.77 -2.89
N ALA A 17 -7.42 3.71 -2.15
CA ALA A 17 -8.50 3.72 -1.17
C ALA A 17 -7.85 3.72 0.20
N VAL A 18 -8.12 4.74 1.02
CA VAL A 18 -7.52 4.90 2.34
C VAL A 18 -8.58 5.08 3.42
N MET A 19 -8.27 4.66 4.64
CA MET A 19 -9.07 5.00 5.81
C MET A 19 -8.45 6.22 6.49
N VAL A 20 -9.22 7.30 6.61
CA VAL A 20 -8.80 8.52 7.31
C VAL A 20 -9.40 8.51 8.70
N SER A 21 -8.57 8.43 9.73
CA SER A 21 -8.98 8.56 11.12
C SER A 21 -8.80 9.99 11.60
N CYS A 22 -9.68 10.43 12.48
CA CYS A 22 -9.75 11.79 13.00
C CYS A 22 -10.36 11.82 14.41
N GLY A 23 -10.29 12.98 15.06
CA GLY A 23 -10.70 13.18 16.44
C GLY A 23 -9.54 12.93 17.39
N ASP A 24 -9.83 12.29 18.51
CA ASP A 24 -8.86 11.89 19.53
C ASP A 24 -9.18 10.46 20.04
N MET A 25 -8.53 9.99 21.08
CA MET A 25 -8.75 8.65 21.60
C MET A 25 -10.14 8.43 22.22
N GLU A 26 -10.81 9.49 22.67
CA GLU A 26 -12.16 9.44 23.28
C GLU A 26 -13.25 9.61 22.21
N HIS A 27 -13.04 10.55 21.28
CA HIS A 27 -14.00 10.91 20.23
C HIS A 27 -13.40 10.67 18.84
N LYS A 28 -13.19 9.41 18.51
CA LYS A 28 -12.55 8.97 17.27
C LYS A 28 -13.55 8.63 16.19
N ASN A 29 -13.17 8.85 14.93
CA ASN A 29 -13.95 8.40 13.79
C ASN A 29 -13.04 7.98 12.63
N ILE A 30 -13.61 7.23 11.68
CA ILE A 30 -12.97 6.80 10.44
C ILE A 30 -13.86 7.17 9.26
N ILE A 31 -13.26 7.64 8.17
CA ILE A 31 -13.91 7.77 6.87
C ILE A 31 -13.03 7.18 5.78
N THR A 32 -13.63 6.51 4.81
CA THR A 32 -12.93 6.06 3.61
C THR A 32 -12.88 7.16 2.58
N VAL A 33 -11.69 7.41 2.05
CA VAL A 33 -11.41 8.44 1.06
C VAL A 33 -10.65 7.83 -0.11
N ALA A 34 -11.10 8.13 -1.34
CA ALA A 34 -10.40 7.82 -2.58
C ALA A 34 -9.84 9.09 -3.26
N TRP A 35 -10.37 10.27 -2.89
CA TRP A 35 -9.88 11.56 -3.38
C TRP A 35 -8.73 12.05 -2.48
N THR A 36 -7.55 11.45 -2.64
CA THR A 36 -6.32 11.74 -1.89
C THR A 36 -5.08 11.46 -2.74
N GLY A 37 -3.96 12.07 -2.40
CA GLY A 37 -2.69 11.85 -3.09
C GLY A 37 -1.58 12.75 -2.58
N THR A 38 -0.35 12.46 -3.00
CA THR A 38 0.83 13.28 -2.73
C THR A 38 0.86 14.50 -3.65
N ILE A 39 1.13 15.68 -3.11
CA ILE A 39 1.19 16.94 -3.85
C ILE A 39 2.54 17.65 -3.78
N ASN A 40 3.32 17.41 -2.76
CA ASN A 40 4.64 18.02 -2.62
C ASN A 40 5.61 17.09 -1.90
N SER A 41 6.89 17.19 -2.19
CA SER A 41 7.93 16.33 -1.63
C SER A 41 8.70 16.97 -0.48
N ASP A 42 8.91 18.30 -0.52
CA ASP A 42 9.63 19.05 0.50
C ASP A 42 9.04 20.47 0.62
N PRO A 43 8.32 20.78 1.73
CA PRO A 43 7.89 19.84 2.75
C PRO A 43 6.94 18.75 2.17
N ALA A 44 6.92 17.56 2.78
CA ALA A 44 6.02 16.49 2.35
C ALA A 44 4.56 16.90 2.58
N MET A 45 3.75 16.90 1.53
CA MET A 45 2.35 17.32 1.60
C MET A 45 1.42 16.36 0.87
N THR A 46 0.22 16.26 1.41
CA THR A 46 -0.89 15.44 0.90
C THR A 46 -2.21 16.20 1.01
N TYR A 47 -3.27 15.61 0.50
CA TYR A 47 -4.63 16.12 0.66
C TYR A 47 -5.64 14.99 0.87
N VAL A 48 -6.78 15.35 1.45
CA VAL A 48 -8.00 14.55 1.40
C VAL A 48 -9.17 15.46 1.01
N SER A 49 -10.01 15.04 0.06
CA SER A 49 -11.21 15.79 -0.31
C SER A 49 -12.44 15.12 0.29
N ILE A 50 -13.17 15.85 1.14
CA ILE A 50 -14.27 15.34 1.93
C ILE A 50 -15.50 16.23 1.71
N ARG A 51 -16.68 15.61 1.58
CA ARG A 51 -17.94 16.36 1.51
C ARG A 51 -18.29 16.95 2.87
N PRO A 52 -18.75 18.22 2.96
CA PRO A 52 -19.18 18.85 4.21
C PRO A 52 -20.24 18.07 4.99
N SER A 53 -21.07 17.27 4.30
CA SER A 53 -22.10 16.43 4.94
C SER A 53 -21.56 15.22 5.72
N ARG A 54 -20.29 14.86 5.55
CA ARG A 54 -19.69 13.69 6.23
C ARG A 54 -19.31 14.03 7.66
N HIS A 55 -19.55 13.11 8.58
CA HIS A 55 -19.27 13.29 10.01
C HIS A 55 -17.82 13.68 10.31
N SER A 56 -16.85 13.07 9.63
CA SER A 56 -15.42 13.39 9.79
C SER A 56 -15.05 14.80 9.34
N TYR A 57 -15.87 15.46 8.51
CA TYR A 57 -15.56 16.79 7.98
C TYR A 57 -15.40 17.83 9.10
N ASP A 58 -16.41 17.94 9.97
CA ASP A 58 -16.41 18.91 11.07
C ASP A 58 -15.28 18.59 12.08
N ILE A 59 -15.06 17.31 12.37
CA ILE A 59 -14.00 16.86 13.28
C ILE A 59 -12.63 17.28 12.76
N ILE A 60 -12.33 17.01 11.47
CA ILE A 60 -11.03 17.37 10.88
C ILE A 60 -10.88 18.89 10.78
N LYS A 61 -11.95 19.61 10.47
CA LYS A 61 -11.94 21.07 10.38
C LYS A 61 -11.67 21.71 11.73
N GLU A 62 -12.25 21.20 12.81
CA GLU A 62 -12.08 21.70 14.17
C GLU A 62 -10.69 21.37 14.72
N LYS A 63 -10.26 20.09 14.61
CA LYS A 63 -8.98 19.62 15.16
C LYS A 63 -7.77 20.06 14.32
N GLY A 64 -7.96 20.33 13.03
CA GLY A 64 -6.88 20.70 12.12
C GLY A 64 -5.91 19.57 11.81
N GLU A 65 -6.29 18.31 12.06
CA GLU A 65 -5.40 17.16 11.88
C GLU A 65 -6.17 15.87 11.60
N PHE A 66 -5.47 14.91 11.02
CA PHE A 66 -5.98 13.57 10.71
C PHE A 66 -4.85 12.60 10.43
N VAL A 67 -5.17 11.30 10.35
CA VAL A 67 -4.22 10.27 9.93
C VAL A 67 -4.74 9.55 8.69
N ILE A 68 -3.92 9.41 7.66
CA ILE A 68 -4.19 8.53 6.51
C ILE A 68 -3.63 7.15 6.82
N ASN A 69 -4.49 6.14 6.85
CA ASN A 69 -4.11 4.75 7.08
C ASN A 69 -4.24 3.99 5.76
N LEU A 70 -3.12 3.49 5.22
CA LEU A 70 -3.11 2.76 3.96
C LEU A 70 -3.79 1.40 4.12
N VAL A 71 -4.54 1.00 3.10
CA VAL A 71 -5.41 -0.17 3.15
C VAL A 71 -4.81 -1.34 2.39
N THR A 72 -4.91 -2.53 2.97
CA THR A 72 -4.50 -3.81 2.40
C THR A 72 -5.70 -4.66 2.02
N GLU A 73 -5.48 -5.79 1.32
CA GLU A 73 -6.53 -6.77 1.03
C GLU A 73 -7.27 -7.22 2.30
N LYS A 74 -6.57 -7.37 3.43
CA LYS A 74 -7.15 -7.75 4.74
C LYS A 74 -8.10 -6.68 5.29
N LEU A 75 -7.83 -5.42 5.01
CA LEU A 75 -8.60 -4.28 5.50
C LEU A 75 -9.67 -3.80 4.51
N ALA A 76 -9.80 -4.43 3.33
CA ALA A 76 -10.71 -3.98 2.27
C ALA A 76 -12.17 -3.93 2.73
N TYR A 77 -12.63 -4.90 3.51
CA TYR A 77 -13.99 -4.93 4.06
C TYR A 77 -14.24 -3.76 5.02
N ALA A 78 -13.32 -3.52 5.95
CA ALA A 78 -13.41 -2.40 6.88
C ALA A 78 -13.34 -1.04 6.14
N CYS A 79 -12.52 -0.96 5.11
CA CYS A 79 -12.43 0.21 4.24
C CYS A 79 -13.76 0.52 3.58
N ASP A 80 -14.41 -0.44 2.95
CA ASP A 80 -15.74 -0.26 2.34
C ASP A 80 -16.77 0.15 3.38
N PHE A 81 -16.87 -0.59 4.48
CA PHE A 81 -17.80 -0.30 5.59
C PHE A 81 -17.66 1.13 6.11
N CYS A 82 -16.43 1.59 6.38
CA CYS A 82 -16.16 2.93 6.88
C CYS A 82 -16.52 4.04 5.88
N GLY A 83 -16.60 3.74 4.59
CA GLY A 83 -17.05 4.65 3.55
C GLY A 83 -18.57 4.77 3.44
N VAL A 84 -19.29 3.69 3.75
CA VAL A 84 -20.75 3.59 3.59
C VAL A 84 -21.49 4.00 4.88
N ARG A 85 -21.02 3.58 6.05
CA ARG A 85 -21.66 3.86 7.34
C ARG A 85 -21.20 5.18 7.96
N SER A 86 -22.08 5.80 8.75
CA SER A 86 -21.78 7.05 9.46
C SER A 86 -21.28 6.78 10.88
N GLY A 87 -20.24 7.53 11.29
CA GLY A 87 -19.79 7.52 12.69
C GLY A 87 -20.70 8.27 13.66
N ARG A 88 -21.79 8.90 13.17
CA ARG A 88 -22.87 9.42 14.01
C ARG A 88 -23.70 8.30 14.65
N ASP A 89 -23.73 7.14 14.01
CA ASP A 89 -24.61 6.03 14.38
C ASP A 89 -23.86 4.94 15.18
N MET A 90 -22.53 4.91 15.10
CA MET A 90 -21.73 3.81 15.69
C MET A 90 -20.23 4.17 15.80
N ASP A 91 -19.53 3.52 16.72
CA ASP A 91 -18.06 3.49 16.75
C ASP A 91 -17.55 2.49 15.71
N LYS A 92 -16.94 2.98 14.64
CA LYS A 92 -16.44 2.17 13.54
C LYS A 92 -15.17 1.38 13.90
N PHE A 93 -14.37 1.85 14.87
CA PHE A 93 -13.26 1.07 15.40
C PHE A 93 -13.75 -0.20 16.08
N GLU A 94 -14.77 -0.07 16.92
CA GLU A 94 -15.38 -1.20 17.64
C GLU A 94 -16.04 -2.18 16.67
N VAL A 95 -16.95 -1.69 15.80
CA VAL A 95 -17.73 -2.56 14.88
C VAL A 95 -16.85 -3.29 13.88
N MET A 96 -15.73 -2.67 13.43
CA MET A 96 -14.81 -3.30 12.48
C MET A 96 -13.63 -4.00 13.16
N HIS A 97 -13.62 -4.09 14.50
CA HIS A 97 -12.55 -4.70 15.29
C HIS A 97 -11.18 -4.12 14.96
N LEU A 98 -11.12 -2.79 14.77
CA LEU A 98 -9.89 -2.05 14.50
C LEU A 98 -9.32 -1.51 15.80
N THR A 99 -8.00 -1.60 15.95
CA THR A 99 -7.31 -1.12 17.14
C THR A 99 -6.88 0.32 16.95
N ALA A 100 -7.49 1.24 17.70
CA ALA A 100 -7.04 2.62 17.77
C ALA A 100 -5.81 2.71 18.66
N LYS A 101 -4.74 3.34 18.16
CA LYS A 101 -3.58 3.73 18.98
C LYS A 101 -3.30 5.22 18.78
N LYS A 102 -2.74 5.87 19.82
CA LYS A 102 -2.39 7.28 19.77
C LYS A 102 -1.37 7.55 18.66
N GLY A 103 -1.55 8.65 17.94
CA GLY A 103 -0.55 9.18 17.01
C GLY A 103 0.71 9.67 17.73
N GLU A 104 1.79 9.84 16.99
CA GLU A 104 3.07 10.35 17.50
C GLU A 104 3.11 11.88 17.54
N LYS A 105 2.54 12.55 16.54
CA LYS A 105 2.58 14.01 16.33
C LYS A 105 1.19 14.66 16.26
N VAL A 106 0.14 13.86 16.24
CA VAL A 106 -1.26 14.31 16.22
C VAL A 106 -2.08 13.55 17.27
N ASP A 107 -3.18 14.15 17.73
CA ASP A 107 -4.10 13.49 18.67
C ASP A 107 -5.01 12.46 17.96
N ALA A 108 -5.21 12.62 16.65
CA ALA A 108 -5.97 11.70 15.85
C ALA A 108 -5.37 10.26 15.92
N PRO A 109 -6.19 9.22 16.20
CA PRO A 109 -5.67 7.87 16.35
C PRO A 109 -5.21 7.27 15.03
N ILE A 110 -4.18 6.44 15.08
CA ILE A 110 -3.82 5.54 14.00
C ILE A 110 -4.68 4.27 14.04
N ILE A 111 -4.85 3.60 12.91
CA ILE A 111 -5.38 2.24 12.81
C ILE A 111 -4.19 1.29 12.84
N TYR A 112 -4.04 0.53 13.93
CA TYR A 112 -2.84 -0.28 14.18
C TYR A 112 -2.63 -1.40 13.13
N GLU A 113 -3.71 -1.94 12.57
CA GLU A 113 -3.68 -2.98 11.54
C GLU A 113 -3.25 -2.46 10.16
N SER A 114 -3.19 -1.13 9.98
CA SER A 114 -2.68 -0.53 8.75
C SER A 114 -1.15 -0.62 8.68
N PRO A 115 -0.56 -1.04 7.56
CA PRO A 115 0.89 -1.14 7.43
C PRO A 115 1.61 0.21 7.37
N VAL A 116 0.88 1.29 7.09
CA VAL A 116 1.40 2.66 7.03
C VAL A 116 0.36 3.63 7.56
N ASN A 117 0.75 4.42 8.54
CA ASN A 117 -0.04 5.49 9.10
C ASN A 117 0.68 6.83 8.83
N ILE A 118 0.01 7.76 8.16
CA ILE A 118 0.56 9.05 7.74
C ILE A 118 -0.15 10.14 8.53
N GLU A 119 0.54 10.73 9.49
CA GLU A 119 0.01 11.78 10.36
C GLU A 119 0.10 13.14 9.68
N CYS A 120 -1.01 13.87 9.67
CA CYS A 120 -1.16 15.07 8.87
C CYS A 120 -1.71 16.24 9.69
N LYS A 121 -1.14 17.43 9.48
CA LYS A 121 -1.67 18.70 9.99
C LYS A 121 -2.19 19.55 8.85
N VAL A 122 -3.45 19.97 8.94
CA VAL A 122 -4.12 20.79 7.91
C VAL A 122 -3.47 22.16 7.83
N LYS A 123 -3.10 22.57 6.62
CA LYS A 123 -2.57 23.90 6.33
C LYS A 123 -3.61 24.83 5.72
N GLN A 124 -4.49 24.27 4.90
CA GLN A 124 -5.51 25.02 4.18
C GLN A 124 -6.71 24.14 3.87
N ILE A 125 -7.89 24.71 3.88
CA ILE A 125 -9.12 24.08 3.40
C ILE A 125 -9.58 24.88 2.18
N ILE A 126 -9.71 24.17 1.03
CA ILE A 126 -10.06 24.79 -0.25
C ILE A 126 -11.45 24.28 -0.65
N PRO A 127 -12.48 25.14 -0.64
CA PRO A 127 -13.82 24.78 -1.11
C PRO A 127 -13.83 24.55 -2.64
N LEU A 128 -14.33 23.37 -3.07
CA LEU A 128 -14.39 22.99 -4.49
C LEU A 128 -15.83 22.70 -4.96
N GLY A 129 -16.82 23.08 -4.18
CA GLY A 129 -18.25 22.85 -4.47
C GLY A 129 -18.79 21.65 -3.69
N THR A 130 -18.81 20.45 -4.26
CA THR A 130 -19.34 19.25 -3.55
C THR A 130 -18.40 18.68 -2.48
N HIS A 131 -17.12 18.97 -2.59
CA HIS A 131 -16.08 18.57 -1.64
C HIS A 131 -15.21 19.76 -1.30
N ASP A 132 -14.70 19.77 -0.09
CA ASP A 132 -13.61 20.65 0.31
C ASP A 132 -12.32 19.83 0.40
N MET A 133 -11.23 20.39 -0.15
CA MET A 133 -9.91 19.78 -0.11
C MET A 133 -9.15 20.26 1.13
N PHE A 134 -8.85 19.35 2.03
CA PHE A 134 -7.99 19.56 3.19
C PHE A 134 -6.53 19.34 2.76
N LEU A 135 -5.83 20.41 2.48
CA LEU A 135 -4.41 20.42 2.16
C LEU A 135 -3.61 20.30 3.47
N ALA A 136 -2.75 19.32 3.57
CA ALA A 136 -2.06 19.01 4.83
C ALA A 136 -0.58 18.71 4.63
N GLU A 137 0.20 19.08 5.63
CA GLU A 137 1.60 18.69 5.79
C GLU A 137 1.67 17.32 6.47
N VAL A 138 2.52 16.44 5.97
CA VAL A 138 2.84 15.16 6.61
C VAL A 138 3.86 15.43 7.72
N VAL A 139 3.47 15.18 8.98
CA VAL A 139 4.29 15.47 10.16
C VAL A 139 4.93 14.23 10.78
N SER A 140 4.42 13.03 10.46
CA SER A 140 5.00 11.75 10.85
C SER A 140 4.51 10.64 9.90
N VAL A 141 5.32 9.60 9.72
CA VAL A 141 4.93 8.37 9.02
C VAL A 141 5.38 7.19 9.88
N GLN A 142 4.42 6.36 10.27
CA GLN A 142 4.69 5.09 10.95
C GLN A 142 4.54 3.96 9.92
N VAL A 143 5.48 3.02 9.91
CA VAL A 143 5.43 1.83 9.05
C VAL A 143 5.54 0.58 9.91
N SER A 144 4.80 -0.48 9.55
CA SER A 144 4.88 -1.76 10.24
C SER A 144 6.24 -2.40 9.99
N ASP A 145 6.91 -2.82 11.06
CA ASP A 145 8.20 -3.53 11.03
C ASP A 145 8.10 -4.89 10.32
N GLU A 146 6.93 -5.53 10.30
CA GLU A 146 6.64 -6.76 9.54
C GLU A 146 7.06 -6.64 8.06
N PHE A 147 7.01 -5.43 7.49
CA PHE A 147 7.34 -5.17 6.09
C PHE A 147 8.71 -4.51 5.88
N LEU A 148 9.52 -4.40 6.92
CA LEU A 148 10.92 -3.98 6.81
C LEU A 148 11.82 -5.21 6.60
N ASP A 149 12.87 -5.07 5.79
CA ASP A 149 13.92 -6.07 5.72
C ASP A 149 15.06 -5.76 6.70
N GLU A 150 16.05 -6.66 6.78
CA GLU A 150 17.20 -6.53 7.68
C GLU A 150 18.02 -5.23 7.47
N THR A 151 17.86 -4.57 6.32
CA THR A 151 18.50 -3.29 5.98
C THR A 151 17.62 -2.08 6.35
N GLY A 152 16.42 -2.30 6.88
CA GLY A 152 15.43 -1.27 7.16
C GLY A 152 14.65 -0.78 5.92
N LYS A 153 14.77 -1.48 4.79
CA LYS A 153 14.02 -1.14 3.58
C LYS A 153 12.59 -1.63 3.68
N PHE A 154 11.65 -0.73 3.40
CA PHE A 154 10.23 -1.01 3.42
C PHE A 154 9.74 -1.68 2.12
N HIS A 155 9.01 -2.79 2.25
CA HIS A 155 8.45 -3.59 1.17
C HIS A 155 6.92 -3.52 1.15
N PHE A 156 6.37 -2.37 0.76
CA PHE A 156 4.93 -2.14 0.76
C PHE A 156 4.15 -3.11 -0.14
N ASP A 157 4.75 -3.61 -1.20
CA ASP A 157 4.17 -4.63 -2.06
C ASP A 157 3.82 -5.94 -1.32
N LYS A 158 4.59 -6.30 -0.27
CA LYS A 158 4.32 -7.47 0.58
C LYS A 158 3.07 -7.30 1.46
N ALA A 159 2.71 -6.06 1.78
CA ALA A 159 1.51 -5.74 2.54
C ALA A 159 0.22 -5.95 1.72
N LYS A 160 0.32 -6.19 0.41
CA LYS A 160 -0.81 -6.35 -0.52
C LYS A 160 -1.77 -5.16 -0.49
N PRO A 161 -1.30 -3.94 -0.83
CA PRO A 161 -2.15 -2.77 -0.86
C PRO A 161 -3.24 -2.88 -1.94
N ILE A 162 -4.33 -2.14 -1.73
CA ILE A 162 -5.45 -2.08 -2.68
C ILE A 162 -5.55 -0.72 -3.35
N CYS A 163 -6.30 -0.67 -4.45
CA CYS A 163 -6.72 0.55 -5.11
C CYS A 163 -8.22 0.50 -5.42
N TYR A 164 -8.79 1.68 -5.70
CA TYR A 164 -10.18 1.84 -6.09
C TYR A 164 -10.26 2.25 -7.56
N SER A 165 -11.16 1.60 -8.32
CA SER A 165 -11.43 1.93 -9.71
C SER A 165 -12.88 1.65 -10.06
N HIS A 166 -13.60 2.67 -10.57
CA HIS A 166 -14.98 2.55 -11.07
C HIS A 166 -15.95 1.76 -10.16
N GLY A 167 -15.95 2.09 -8.86
CA GLY A 167 -16.88 1.46 -7.91
C GLY A 167 -16.44 0.09 -7.38
N ALA A 168 -15.19 -0.33 -7.64
CA ALA A 168 -14.65 -1.60 -7.16
C ALA A 168 -13.26 -1.43 -6.56
N TYR A 169 -12.90 -2.34 -5.65
CA TYR A 169 -11.57 -2.43 -5.06
C TYR A 169 -10.76 -3.52 -5.75
N TYR A 170 -9.47 -3.27 -5.97
CA TYR A 170 -8.56 -4.20 -6.63
C TYR A 170 -7.25 -4.28 -5.84
N GLY A 171 -6.67 -5.47 -5.76
CA GLY A 171 -5.27 -5.63 -5.34
C GLY A 171 -4.31 -5.14 -6.42
N LEU A 172 -3.06 -4.85 -6.06
CA LEU A 172 -2.03 -4.53 -7.04
C LEU A 172 -1.64 -5.79 -7.82
N GLY A 173 -1.56 -5.65 -9.13
CA GLY A 173 -1.15 -6.71 -10.03
C GLY A 173 0.36 -6.93 -10.08
N LYS A 174 0.81 -7.62 -11.14
CA LYS A 174 2.22 -7.94 -11.38
C LYS A 174 3.07 -6.68 -11.52
N LYS A 175 4.23 -6.63 -10.85
CA LYS A 175 5.24 -5.59 -11.02
C LYS A 175 5.71 -5.53 -12.48
N LEU A 176 5.60 -4.37 -13.10
CA LEU A 176 5.99 -4.15 -14.51
C LEU A 176 7.45 -3.74 -14.66
N GLY A 177 8.01 -3.06 -13.66
CA GLY A 177 9.39 -2.58 -13.68
C GLY A 177 9.72 -1.73 -12.45
N THR A 178 10.93 -1.21 -12.40
CA THR A 178 11.36 -0.22 -11.40
C THR A 178 11.45 1.15 -12.06
N PHE A 179 11.35 2.24 -11.28
CA PHE A 179 11.53 3.57 -11.81
C PHE A 179 12.82 3.66 -12.64
N GLY A 180 12.73 4.23 -13.84
CA GLY A 180 13.84 4.33 -14.78
C GLY A 180 14.17 3.06 -15.58
N TYR A 181 13.38 1.99 -15.48
CA TYR A 181 13.65 0.74 -16.24
C TYR A 181 13.64 0.92 -17.76
N SER A 182 12.91 1.91 -18.28
CA SER A 182 12.83 2.21 -19.72
C SER A 182 14.11 2.76 -20.33
N VAL A 183 14.96 3.38 -19.51
CA VAL A 183 16.23 3.99 -19.95
C VAL A 183 17.47 3.24 -19.47
N LYS A 184 17.30 2.11 -18.76
CA LYS A 184 18.43 1.23 -18.41
C LYS A 184 19.02 0.65 -19.68
N LYS A 185 20.33 0.85 -19.90
CA LYS A 185 21.07 0.13 -20.96
C LYS A 185 20.87 -1.38 -20.72
N LYS A 186 20.46 -2.13 -21.76
CA LYS A 186 20.49 -3.61 -21.68
C LYS A 186 21.95 -3.98 -21.41
N GLU A 187 22.23 -4.61 -20.28
CA GLU A 187 23.53 -5.29 -20.12
C GLU A 187 23.64 -6.29 -21.25
N GLU A 188 24.66 -6.08 -22.12
CA GLU A 188 24.99 -7.09 -23.14
C GLU A 188 25.29 -8.38 -22.37
N THR A 189 24.42 -9.35 -22.50
CA THR A 189 24.67 -10.69 -21.97
C THR A 189 25.89 -11.23 -22.66
N LYS A 190 27.07 -11.15 -21.99
CA LYS A 190 28.27 -11.83 -22.48
C LYS A 190 27.88 -13.29 -22.74
N PRO A 191 28.15 -13.82 -23.96
CA PRO A 191 27.81 -15.19 -24.25
C PRO A 191 28.50 -16.09 -23.21
N ALA A 192 27.73 -16.98 -22.60
CA ALA A 192 28.23 -17.95 -21.64
C ALA A 192 29.40 -18.68 -22.28
N LYS A 193 30.61 -18.58 -21.68
CA LYS A 193 31.79 -19.34 -22.10
C LYS A 193 31.40 -20.81 -22.12
N ALA A 194 31.40 -21.42 -23.33
CA ALA A 194 31.17 -22.83 -23.54
C ALA A 194 32.03 -23.63 -22.58
N ALA A 195 31.41 -24.41 -21.71
CA ALA A 195 32.12 -25.31 -20.78
C ALA A 195 32.98 -26.28 -21.61
N LYS A 196 34.30 -26.18 -21.43
CA LYS A 196 35.24 -27.16 -22.02
C LYS A 196 34.88 -28.53 -21.46
N LYS A 197 34.46 -29.44 -22.37
CA LYS A 197 34.30 -30.86 -22.08
C LYS A 197 35.65 -31.42 -21.60
N SER A 198 35.74 -31.89 -20.38
CA SER A 198 36.86 -32.65 -19.87
C SER A 198 36.94 -34.02 -20.57
N PRO A 199 38.13 -34.54 -20.95
CA PRO A 199 38.26 -35.77 -21.67
C PRO A 199 37.87 -36.98 -20.76
N ALA A 200 37.10 -37.90 -21.32
CA ALA A 200 36.64 -39.10 -20.68
C ALA A 200 37.86 -40.00 -20.29
N LYS A 201 37.98 -40.39 -19.05
CA LYS A 201 38.92 -41.43 -18.58
C LYS A 201 38.47 -42.80 -19.12
N LYS A 202 39.33 -43.41 -19.93
CA LYS A 202 39.21 -44.83 -20.36
C LYS A 202 39.35 -45.72 -19.14
N THR A 203 38.29 -46.46 -18.83
CA THR A 203 38.33 -47.55 -17.83
C THR A 203 38.90 -48.79 -18.47
N ALA A 204 40.01 -49.26 -17.93
CA ALA A 204 40.65 -50.52 -18.31
C ALA A 204 39.81 -51.70 -17.81
N ALA A 205 39.55 -52.65 -18.73
CA ALA A 205 38.83 -53.90 -18.50
C ALA A 205 39.66 -54.83 -17.61
N LYS A 206 39.12 -55.28 -16.47
CA LYS A 206 39.67 -56.38 -15.66
C LYS A 206 39.12 -57.71 -16.16
N LYS A 207 40.04 -58.64 -16.51
CA LYS A 207 39.77 -60.05 -16.83
C LYS A 207 39.15 -60.83 -15.65
N PRO A 208 38.30 -61.85 -15.94
CA PRO A 208 37.71 -62.66 -14.88
C PRO A 208 38.67 -63.74 -14.35
N ALA A 209 38.72 -63.91 -13.04
CA ALA A 209 39.47 -64.99 -12.39
C ALA A 209 38.58 -66.21 -12.19
N THR A 210 39.15 -67.35 -12.56
CA THR A 210 38.63 -68.73 -12.53
C THR A 210 38.27 -69.21 -11.12
N LYS A 211 37.17 -69.93 -11.02
CA LYS A 211 36.72 -70.74 -9.89
C LYS A 211 37.69 -71.93 -9.61
N LYS A 212 38.14 -72.09 -8.37
CA LYS A 212 38.58 -73.41 -7.84
C LYS A 212 37.57 -73.87 -6.81
N LYS A 213 37.00 -75.08 -7.09
CA LYS A 213 36.31 -75.93 -6.13
C LYS A 213 37.28 -76.51 -5.19
N THR A 214 36.97 -76.60 -3.89
CA THR A 214 37.46 -77.70 -3.01
C THR A 214 36.37 -78.06 -1.99
N LYS A 215 36.13 -79.38 -1.95
CA LYS A 215 35.33 -80.13 -1.00
C LYS A 215 35.91 -80.08 0.41
N LYS A 216 35.12 -79.95 1.41
CA LYS A 216 34.74 -80.95 2.43
C LYS A 216 33.65 -80.32 3.29
#